data_c6fcb7510d1c93aac9c97b2de5cac1d0
#
_entry.id   c6fcb7510d1c93aac9c97b2de5cac1d0
#
_cell.length_a   1.000
_cell.length_b   1.000
_cell.length_c   1.000
_cell.angle_alpha   90.00
_cell.angle_beta   90.00
_cell.angle_gamma   90.00
#
_symmetry.space_group_name_H-M   'P 1'
#
loop_
_entity.id
_entity.type
_entity.pdbx_description
1 polymer ?
#
loop_
_entity_poly.entity_id
_entity_poly.type
_entity_poly.pdbx_seq_one_letter_code
_entity_poly.pdbx_strand_id
1 'polypeptide(L)'
;MKNHHAENVDQHHLSRGADRINSSGYRSRIKFGMIAFFGLLSIVGNLATSFLASAIHAPIFLDTIFTVALTFYAGLVPGLIVAVLHNPIRTFIRSVIYGTSLFYFGSLYAVCGMLIALSTWIFSRNKKDFFFNRTVTVLYLLIIVFVSSFLSCFSASALDTFIRPLLNDSLRFFPTDIFSIPFQKLKFGMFLSYLLPRIPITVLDRLICTFSGFGLYRLVERRISC
;
A
#
# COMPACT_ATOMS: atom_id res chain seq x y z
N MET A 1 2.49 39.98 -54.73
CA MET A 1 3.05 40.15 -53.35
C MET A 1 2.09 39.72 -52.22
N LYS A 2 1.10 38.86 -52.42
CA LYS A 2 0.12 38.45 -51.38
C LYS A 2 0.26 37.01 -50.85
N ASN A 3 1.09 36.15 -51.43
CA ASN A 3 1.16 34.72 -51.05
C ASN A 3 2.21 34.39 -49.99
N HIS A 4 3.23 35.23 -49.73
CA HIS A 4 4.27 34.97 -48.73
C HIS A 4 3.81 35.18 -47.28
N HIS A 5 2.72 35.90 -47.02
CA HIS A 5 2.24 36.16 -45.67
C HIS A 5 1.38 35.01 -45.10
N ALA A 6 0.66 34.27 -45.93
CA ALA A 6 -0.19 33.16 -45.51
C ALA A 6 0.64 31.92 -45.14
N GLU A 7 1.69 31.64 -45.89
CA GLU A 7 2.58 30.48 -45.66
C GLU A 7 3.39 30.56 -44.34
N ASN A 8 3.79 31.77 -43.95
CA ASN A 8 4.51 32.01 -42.71
C ASN A 8 3.62 31.88 -41.45
N VAL A 9 2.34 32.19 -41.55
CA VAL A 9 1.39 32.07 -40.43
C VAL A 9 1.09 30.60 -40.15
N ASP A 10 0.92 29.77 -41.17
CA ASP A 10 0.65 28.33 -41.03
C ASP A 10 1.84 27.57 -40.47
N GLN A 11 3.07 27.88 -40.89
CA GLN A 11 4.27 27.27 -40.33
C GLN A 11 4.48 27.62 -38.83
N HIS A 12 4.13 28.83 -38.43
CA HIS A 12 4.22 29.26 -37.02
C HIS A 12 3.15 28.58 -36.12
N HIS A 13 1.99 28.27 -36.64
CA HIS A 13 0.95 27.51 -35.94
C HIS A 13 1.30 26.04 -35.84
N LEU A 14 1.88 25.44 -36.86
CA LEU A 14 2.31 24.03 -36.86
C LEU A 14 3.49 23.81 -35.91
N SER A 15 4.47 24.72 -35.84
CA SER A 15 5.60 24.62 -34.91
C SER A 15 5.15 24.74 -33.45
N ARG A 16 4.27 25.66 -33.11
CA ARG A 16 3.70 25.80 -31.75
C ARG A 16 2.86 24.58 -31.35
N GLY A 17 2.18 23.93 -32.27
CA GLY A 17 1.45 22.68 -32.05
C GLY A 17 2.37 21.52 -31.71
N ALA A 18 3.45 21.35 -32.48
CA ALA A 18 4.45 20.32 -32.28
C ALA A 18 5.21 20.47 -30.95
N ASP A 19 5.56 21.72 -30.57
CA ASP A 19 6.24 22.01 -29.31
C ASP A 19 5.34 21.73 -28.10
N ARG A 20 4.04 22.01 -28.18
CA ARG A 20 3.07 21.67 -27.12
C ARG A 20 2.88 20.17 -26.96
N ILE A 21 2.82 19.40 -28.04
CA ILE A 21 2.69 17.94 -28.01
C ILE A 21 3.96 17.32 -27.44
N ASN A 22 5.13 17.80 -27.84
CA ASN A 22 6.42 17.29 -27.36
C ASN A 22 6.65 17.62 -25.88
N SER A 23 6.27 18.83 -25.42
CA SER A 23 6.37 19.23 -24.01
C SER A 23 5.39 18.47 -23.11
N SER A 24 4.19 18.13 -23.59
CA SER A 24 3.22 17.34 -22.84
C SER A 24 3.67 15.90 -22.68
N GLY A 25 4.22 15.29 -23.72
CA GLY A 25 4.78 13.94 -23.70
C GLY A 25 6.00 13.84 -22.78
N TYR A 26 6.88 14.83 -22.79
CA TYR A 26 8.05 14.89 -21.90
C TYR A 26 7.65 15.02 -20.43
N ARG A 27 6.72 15.92 -20.08
CA ARG A 27 6.18 16.07 -18.72
C ARG A 27 5.48 14.81 -18.21
N SER A 28 4.78 14.08 -19.10
CA SER A 28 4.14 12.81 -18.76
C SER A 28 5.16 11.72 -18.41
N ARG A 29 6.24 11.62 -19.21
CA ARG A 29 7.33 10.65 -18.98
C ARG A 29 8.08 10.91 -17.66
N ILE A 30 8.36 12.17 -17.33
CA ILE A 30 9.00 12.54 -16.05
C ILE A 30 8.10 12.16 -14.88
N LYS A 31 6.79 12.46 -14.95
CA LYS A 31 5.85 12.06 -13.90
C LYS A 31 5.79 10.54 -13.72
N PHE A 32 5.75 9.80 -14.82
CA PHE A 32 5.75 8.33 -14.77
C PHE A 32 7.05 7.78 -14.16
N GLY A 33 8.20 8.30 -14.57
CA GLY A 33 9.51 7.90 -14.01
C GLY A 33 9.60 8.18 -12.50
N MET A 34 9.12 9.33 -12.05
CA MET A 34 9.06 9.64 -10.61
C MET A 34 8.14 8.68 -9.85
N ILE A 35 6.95 8.37 -10.38
CA ILE A 35 6.02 7.44 -9.74
C ILE A 35 6.63 6.04 -9.67
N ALA A 36 7.30 5.58 -10.73
CA ALA A 36 7.99 4.29 -10.75
C ALA A 36 9.14 4.24 -9.72
N PHE A 37 9.93 5.31 -9.62
CA PHE A 37 11.00 5.43 -8.62
C PHE A 37 10.44 5.39 -7.19
N PHE A 38 9.41 6.19 -6.89
CA PHE A 38 8.76 6.15 -5.58
C PHE A 38 8.07 4.81 -5.31
N GLY A 39 7.54 4.14 -6.33
CA GLY A 39 7.00 2.78 -6.22
C GLY A 39 8.06 1.77 -5.79
N LEU A 40 9.22 1.78 -6.45
CA LEU A 40 10.35 0.92 -6.08
C LEU A 40 10.84 1.22 -4.66
N LEU A 41 11.04 2.51 -4.34
CA LEU A 41 11.43 2.95 -3.00
C LEU A 41 10.40 2.50 -1.94
N SER A 42 9.12 2.52 -2.28
CA SER A 42 8.05 2.04 -1.39
C SER A 42 8.13 0.54 -1.12
N ILE A 43 8.44 -0.27 -2.13
CA ILE A 43 8.64 -1.73 -1.94
C ILE A 43 9.83 -1.97 -1.02
N VAL A 44 10.96 -1.33 -1.29
CA VAL A 44 12.19 -1.47 -0.46
C VAL A 44 11.94 -0.99 0.97
N GLY A 45 11.28 0.15 1.14
CA GLY A 45 10.95 0.70 2.45
C GLY A 45 10.02 -0.21 3.26
N ASN A 46 8.96 -0.75 2.63
CA ASN A 46 8.06 -1.69 3.28
C ASN A 46 8.77 -3.00 3.66
N LEU A 47 9.69 -3.50 2.82
CA LEU A 47 10.51 -4.66 3.16
C LEU A 47 11.40 -4.36 4.38
N ALA A 48 12.09 -3.23 4.37
CA ALA A 48 12.97 -2.84 5.47
C ALA A 48 12.21 -2.72 6.80
N THR A 49 11.06 -2.04 6.83
CA THR A 49 10.23 -1.90 8.04
C THR A 49 9.65 -3.23 8.50
N SER A 50 9.27 -4.11 7.58
CA SER A 50 8.78 -5.45 7.89
C SER A 50 9.86 -6.35 8.48
N PHE A 51 11.09 -6.31 7.94
CA PHE A 51 12.22 -7.04 8.50
C PHE A 51 12.64 -6.49 9.87
N LEU A 52 12.61 -5.17 10.04
CA LEU A 52 12.87 -4.53 11.33
C LEU A 52 11.86 -4.99 12.39
N ALA A 53 10.55 -4.96 12.08
CA ALA A 53 9.52 -5.46 12.98
C ALA A 53 9.74 -6.94 13.35
N SER A 54 10.16 -7.75 12.37
CA SER A 54 10.49 -9.17 12.62
C SER A 54 11.73 -9.34 13.51
N ALA A 55 12.75 -8.51 13.33
CA ALA A 55 14.00 -8.56 14.10
C ALA A 55 13.79 -8.22 15.59
N ILE A 56 12.88 -7.30 15.89
CA ILE A 56 12.53 -6.94 17.27
C ILE A 56 11.40 -7.82 17.85
N HIS A 57 11.01 -8.88 17.14
CA HIS A 57 9.91 -9.79 17.52
C HIS A 57 8.59 -9.07 17.85
N ALA A 58 8.37 -7.89 17.27
CA ALA A 58 7.13 -7.14 17.45
C ALA A 58 5.97 -7.87 16.74
N PRO A 59 4.81 -8.02 17.39
CA PRO A 59 3.62 -8.65 16.79
C PRO A 59 2.91 -7.73 15.79
N ILE A 60 3.64 -6.81 15.16
CA ILE A 60 3.15 -5.84 14.16
C ILE A 60 3.85 -6.08 12.83
N PHE A 61 3.22 -5.68 11.73
CA PHE A 61 3.73 -6.01 10.40
C PHE A 61 4.58 -4.88 9.80
N LEU A 62 4.21 -3.61 10.01
CA LEU A 62 4.84 -2.38 9.50
C LEU A 62 5.17 -2.42 8.00
N ASP A 63 4.41 -3.20 7.25
CA ASP A 63 4.70 -3.56 5.85
C ASP A 63 3.95 -2.70 4.82
N THR A 64 3.23 -1.67 5.26
CA THR A 64 2.36 -0.85 4.40
C THR A 64 2.54 0.66 4.56
N ILE A 65 3.51 1.11 5.36
CA ILE A 65 3.77 2.54 5.59
C ILE A 65 3.98 3.27 4.27
N PHE A 66 4.87 2.74 3.43
CA PHE A 66 5.20 3.36 2.15
C PHE A 66 4.12 3.13 1.08
N THR A 67 3.35 2.04 1.17
CA THR A 67 2.15 1.84 0.33
C THR A 67 1.11 2.92 0.59
N VAL A 68 0.84 3.23 1.86
CA VAL A 68 -0.07 4.31 2.26
C VAL A 68 0.45 5.66 1.79
N ALA A 69 1.74 5.97 2.02
CA ALA A 69 2.37 7.20 1.56
C ALA A 69 2.25 7.39 0.04
N LEU A 70 2.55 6.34 -0.74
CA LEU A 70 2.46 6.36 -2.19
C LEU A 70 1.01 6.51 -2.67
N THR A 71 0.06 5.87 -1.99
CA THR A 71 -1.37 6.00 -2.31
C THR A 71 -1.85 7.44 -2.10
N PHE A 72 -1.42 8.12 -1.03
CA PHE A 72 -1.70 9.53 -0.82
C PHE A 72 -1.08 10.42 -1.91
N TYR A 73 0.14 10.09 -2.36
CA TYR A 73 0.91 10.88 -3.33
C TYR A 73 0.45 10.67 -4.76
N ALA A 74 0.42 9.41 -5.21
CA ALA A 74 0.25 9.04 -6.62
C ALA A 74 -1.13 8.40 -6.94
N GLY A 75 -1.97 8.17 -5.93
CA GLY A 75 -3.31 7.62 -6.09
C GLY A 75 -3.37 6.09 -6.01
N LEU A 76 -4.52 5.53 -6.41
CA LEU A 76 -4.85 4.12 -6.21
C LEU A 76 -3.93 3.17 -6.98
N VAL A 77 -3.72 3.40 -8.27
CA VAL A 77 -3.04 2.42 -9.13
C VAL A 77 -1.60 2.15 -8.69
N PRO A 78 -0.74 3.16 -8.44
CA PRO A 78 0.60 2.91 -7.91
C PRO A 78 0.58 2.24 -6.54
N GLY A 79 -0.36 2.62 -5.65
CA GLY A 79 -0.53 1.98 -4.35
C GLY A 79 -0.88 0.50 -4.46
N LEU A 80 -1.80 0.14 -5.37
CA LEU A 80 -2.16 -1.26 -5.63
C LEU A 80 -0.99 -2.07 -6.19
N ILE A 81 -0.24 -1.51 -7.14
CA ILE A 81 0.94 -2.20 -7.71
C ILE A 81 1.95 -2.54 -6.60
N VAL A 82 2.27 -1.58 -5.73
CA VAL A 82 3.18 -1.82 -4.60
C VAL A 82 2.61 -2.85 -3.64
N ALA A 83 1.32 -2.78 -3.29
CA ALA A 83 0.66 -3.73 -2.41
C ALA A 83 0.68 -5.16 -2.95
N VAL A 84 0.44 -5.33 -4.26
CA VAL A 84 0.46 -6.65 -4.91
C VAL A 84 1.87 -7.21 -4.97
N LEU A 85 2.87 -6.39 -5.31
CA LEU A 85 4.25 -6.86 -5.48
C LEU A 85 4.96 -7.10 -4.15
N HIS A 86 4.67 -6.32 -3.11
CA HIS A 86 5.37 -6.39 -1.82
C HIS A 86 5.29 -7.79 -1.19
N ASN A 87 4.09 -8.36 -1.06
CA ASN A 87 3.90 -9.63 -0.36
C ASN A 87 4.56 -10.83 -1.06
N PRO A 88 4.43 -11.02 -2.38
CA PRO A 88 5.19 -12.05 -3.09
C PRO A 88 6.71 -11.89 -2.94
N ILE A 89 7.23 -10.67 -3.08
CA ILE A 89 8.67 -10.41 -2.94
C ILE A 89 9.14 -10.74 -1.53
N ARG A 90 8.43 -10.26 -0.50
CA ARG A 90 8.73 -10.57 0.91
C ARG A 90 8.71 -12.07 1.18
N THR A 91 7.70 -12.77 0.68
CA THR A 91 7.55 -14.21 0.87
C THR A 91 8.67 -14.97 0.16
N PHE A 92 9.03 -14.56 -1.06
CA PHE A 92 10.17 -15.13 -1.79
C PHE A 92 11.48 -14.94 -1.04
N ILE A 93 11.79 -13.74 -0.57
CA ILE A 93 13.02 -13.45 0.19
C ILE A 93 13.06 -14.31 1.46
N ARG A 94 11.96 -14.42 2.20
CA ARG A 94 11.89 -15.28 3.39
C ARG A 94 12.06 -16.76 3.05
N SER A 95 11.48 -17.23 1.94
CA SER A 95 11.65 -18.59 1.46
C SER A 95 13.12 -18.90 1.16
N VAL A 96 13.84 -17.99 0.52
CA VAL A 96 15.27 -18.15 0.22
C VAL A 96 16.12 -18.14 1.50
N ILE A 97 15.86 -17.20 2.43
CA ILE A 97 16.66 -17.07 3.66
C ILE A 97 16.43 -18.23 4.63
N TYR A 98 15.18 -18.68 4.80
CA TYR A 98 14.81 -19.66 5.81
C TYR A 98 14.51 -21.06 5.24
N GLY A 99 14.72 -21.29 3.96
CA GLY A 99 14.45 -22.58 3.30
C GLY A 99 12.99 -23.00 3.35
N THR A 100 12.05 -22.06 3.39
CA THR A 100 10.62 -22.33 3.57
C THR A 100 9.87 -22.34 2.23
N SER A 101 8.99 -23.32 2.01
CA SER A 101 8.16 -23.44 0.79
C SER A 101 6.85 -22.63 0.84
N LEU A 102 6.79 -21.54 1.63
CA LEU A 102 5.59 -20.73 1.88
C LEU A 102 5.31 -19.69 0.79
N PHE A 103 5.98 -19.73 -0.34
CA PHE A 103 5.88 -18.70 -1.37
C PHE A 103 4.41 -18.41 -1.77
N TYR A 104 3.64 -19.44 -2.05
CA TYR A 104 2.27 -19.26 -2.56
C TYR A 104 1.30 -18.71 -1.51
N PHE A 105 1.29 -19.26 -0.30
CA PHE A 105 0.35 -18.83 0.73
C PHE A 105 0.64 -17.41 1.22
N GLY A 106 1.88 -17.09 1.54
CA GLY A 106 2.28 -15.75 1.97
C GLY A 106 1.97 -14.66 0.95
N SER A 107 1.99 -14.98 -0.34
CA SER A 107 1.66 -14.04 -1.42
C SER A 107 0.18 -13.64 -1.41
N LEU A 108 -0.72 -14.51 -0.95
CA LEU A 108 -2.17 -14.24 -0.91
C LEU A 108 -2.52 -13.09 0.05
N TYR A 109 -1.68 -12.82 1.05
CA TYR A 109 -1.87 -11.64 1.91
C TYR A 109 -1.71 -10.29 1.17
N ALA A 110 -1.30 -10.29 -0.10
CA ALA A 110 -1.37 -9.11 -0.96
C ALA A 110 -2.78 -8.51 -1.01
N VAL A 111 -3.83 -9.35 -0.86
CA VAL A 111 -5.23 -8.88 -0.76
C VAL A 111 -5.40 -7.88 0.38
N CYS A 112 -4.81 -8.13 1.55
CA CYS A 112 -4.86 -7.20 2.67
C CYS A 112 -4.21 -5.85 2.32
N GLY A 113 -3.04 -5.88 1.66
CA GLY A 113 -2.36 -4.69 1.17
C GLY A 113 -3.19 -3.89 0.16
N MET A 114 -3.86 -4.60 -0.77
CA MET A 114 -4.77 -3.96 -1.73
C MET A 114 -5.96 -3.27 -1.05
N LEU A 115 -6.56 -3.91 -0.05
CA LEU A 115 -7.67 -3.33 0.71
C LEU A 115 -7.24 -2.10 1.51
N ILE A 116 -6.00 -2.06 2.00
CA ILE A 116 -5.44 -0.89 2.68
C ILE A 116 -5.23 0.25 1.69
N ALA A 117 -4.64 -0.01 0.52
CA ALA A 117 -4.47 1.00 -0.52
C ALA A 117 -5.83 1.53 -1.00
N LEU A 118 -6.81 0.65 -1.19
CA LEU A 118 -8.17 1.01 -1.60
C LEU A 118 -8.85 1.90 -0.55
N SER A 119 -8.82 1.50 0.72
CA SER A 119 -9.39 2.28 1.83
C SER A 119 -8.73 3.65 1.93
N THR A 120 -7.39 3.71 1.85
CA THR A 120 -6.65 4.97 1.86
C THR A 120 -7.09 5.88 0.72
N TRP A 121 -7.20 5.35 -0.49
CA TRP A 121 -7.59 6.13 -1.66
C TRP A 121 -9.05 6.62 -1.57
N ILE A 122 -9.99 5.77 -1.19
CA ILE A 122 -11.42 6.14 -1.09
C ILE A 122 -11.60 7.36 -0.20
N PHE A 123 -11.00 7.37 0.99
CA PHE A 123 -11.16 8.44 1.95
C PHE A 123 -10.26 9.65 1.69
N SER A 124 -9.19 9.51 0.90
CA SER A 124 -8.27 10.62 0.58
C SER A 124 -8.43 11.20 -0.83
N ARG A 125 -9.30 10.63 -1.67
CA ARG A 125 -9.46 11.05 -3.08
C ARG A 125 -9.96 12.49 -3.21
N ASN A 126 -10.87 12.91 -2.33
CA ASN A 126 -11.33 14.30 -2.29
C ASN A 126 -10.41 15.13 -1.40
N LYS A 127 -9.37 15.70 -2.01
CA LYS A 127 -8.35 16.48 -1.28
C LYS A 127 -8.93 17.70 -0.57
N LYS A 128 -9.99 18.32 -1.09
CA LYS A 128 -10.62 19.52 -0.47
C LYS A 128 -11.24 19.16 0.87
N ASP A 129 -12.01 18.08 0.93
CA ASP A 129 -12.65 17.65 2.17
C ASP A 129 -11.63 17.08 3.15
N PHE A 130 -10.68 16.28 2.65
CA PHE A 130 -9.64 15.67 3.46
C PHE A 130 -8.76 16.70 4.17
N PHE A 131 -8.39 17.81 3.52
CA PHE A 131 -7.56 18.87 4.06
C PHE A 131 -8.33 20.11 4.56
N PHE A 132 -9.63 19.99 4.76
CA PHE A 132 -10.49 21.10 5.21
C PHE A 132 -9.98 21.72 6.54
N ASN A 133 -9.65 20.87 7.53
CA ASN A 133 -9.10 21.27 8.83
C ASN A 133 -8.23 20.13 9.38
N ARG A 134 -7.30 20.45 10.31
CA ARG A 134 -6.45 19.45 10.99
C ARG A 134 -7.27 18.35 11.68
N THR A 135 -8.34 18.73 12.39
CA THR A 135 -9.23 17.79 13.06
C THR A 135 -9.92 16.86 12.07
N VAL A 136 -10.40 17.39 10.94
CA VAL A 136 -11.02 16.62 9.87
C VAL A 136 -10.03 15.66 9.25
N THR A 137 -8.79 16.11 8.97
CA THR A 137 -7.72 15.23 8.47
C THR A 137 -7.46 14.06 9.42
N VAL A 138 -7.34 14.33 10.74
CA VAL A 138 -7.13 13.27 11.75
C VAL A 138 -8.32 12.31 11.79
N LEU A 139 -9.55 12.82 11.71
CA LEU A 139 -10.75 11.99 11.67
C LEU A 139 -10.76 11.06 10.45
N TYR A 140 -10.43 11.58 9.26
CA TYR A 140 -10.31 10.75 8.06
C TYR A 140 -9.20 9.69 8.20
N LEU A 141 -8.05 10.03 8.79
CA LEU A 141 -6.98 9.07 9.06
C LEU A 141 -7.45 7.96 10.01
N LEU A 142 -8.21 8.28 11.06
CA LEU A 142 -8.80 7.29 11.97
C LEU A 142 -9.82 6.40 11.24
N ILE A 143 -10.67 6.96 10.38
CA ILE A 143 -11.60 6.18 9.55
C ILE A 143 -10.81 5.21 8.65
N ILE A 144 -9.74 5.66 8.01
CA ILE A 144 -8.86 4.79 7.20
C ILE A 144 -8.29 3.66 8.07
N VAL A 145 -7.80 3.96 9.28
CA VAL A 145 -7.30 2.95 10.23
C VAL A 145 -8.36 1.90 10.52
N PHE A 146 -9.54 2.30 10.95
CA PHE A 146 -10.59 1.35 11.34
C PHE A 146 -11.09 0.52 10.16
N VAL A 147 -11.40 1.15 9.03
CA VAL A 147 -11.91 0.46 7.84
C VAL A 147 -10.85 -0.51 7.29
N SER A 148 -9.60 -0.07 7.13
CA SER A 148 -8.53 -0.92 6.63
C SER A 148 -8.19 -2.05 7.61
N SER A 149 -8.25 -1.82 8.93
CA SER A 149 -8.06 -2.86 9.95
C SER A 149 -9.15 -3.93 9.85
N PHE A 150 -10.41 -3.52 9.80
CA PHE A 150 -11.52 -4.44 9.69
C PHE A 150 -11.41 -5.32 8.43
N LEU A 151 -11.22 -4.71 7.28
CA LEU A 151 -11.08 -5.41 6.01
C LEU A 151 -9.87 -6.36 6.00
N SER A 152 -8.73 -5.92 6.54
CA SER A 152 -7.51 -6.74 6.62
C SER A 152 -7.68 -7.91 7.59
N CYS A 153 -8.27 -7.69 8.79
CA CYS A 153 -8.51 -8.75 9.76
C CYS A 153 -9.44 -9.82 9.18
N PHE A 154 -10.54 -9.39 8.57
CA PHE A 154 -11.51 -10.29 7.98
C PHE A 154 -10.90 -11.13 6.85
N SER A 155 -10.24 -10.47 5.90
CA SER A 155 -9.61 -11.15 4.76
C SER A 155 -8.49 -12.10 5.19
N ALA A 156 -7.63 -11.66 6.11
CA ALA A 156 -6.54 -12.51 6.61
C ALA A 156 -7.08 -13.73 7.38
N SER A 157 -8.09 -13.55 8.23
CA SER A 157 -8.70 -14.67 8.96
C SER A 157 -9.45 -15.63 8.03
N ALA A 158 -10.05 -15.13 6.95
CA ALA A 158 -10.64 -15.98 5.92
C ALA A 158 -9.58 -16.79 5.18
N LEU A 159 -8.44 -16.18 4.81
CA LEU A 159 -7.32 -16.88 4.19
C LEU A 159 -6.78 -17.98 5.11
N ASP A 160 -6.56 -17.69 6.40
CA ASP A 160 -6.06 -18.68 7.36
C ASP A 160 -7.05 -19.82 7.60
N THR A 161 -8.35 -19.53 7.59
CA THR A 161 -9.38 -20.53 7.89
C THR A 161 -9.66 -21.43 6.67
N PHE A 162 -9.79 -20.83 5.48
CA PHE A 162 -10.29 -21.56 4.30
C PHE A 162 -9.18 -21.97 3.33
N ILE A 163 -8.17 -21.15 3.14
CA ILE A 163 -7.15 -21.39 2.09
C ILE A 163 -5.93 -22.09 2.66
N ARG A 164 -5.46 -21.72 3.84
CA ARG A 164 -4.27 -22.30 4.46
C ARG A 164 -4.36 -23.82 4.64
N PRO A 165 -5.48 -24.42 5.10
CA PRO A 165 -5.60 -25.88 5.20
C PRO A 165 -5.54 -26.58 3.85
N LEU A 166 -6.09 -25.96 2.78
CA LEU A 166 -6.10 -26.54 1.43
C LEU A 166 -4.68 -26.65 0.83
N LEU A 167 -3.76 -25.80 1.28
CA LEU A 167 -2.37 -25.79 0.80
C LEU A 167 -1.43 -26.64 1.67
N ASN A 168 -1.98 -27.49 2.58
CA ASN A 168 -1.21 -28.29 3.53
C ASN A 168 -0.19 -27.52 4.36
N ASP A 169 -0.43 -26.22 4.56
CA ASP A 169 0.45 -25.31 5.30
C ASP A 169 0.07 -25.19 6.79
N SER A 170 -0.74 -26.13 7.28
CA SER A 170 -1.27 -26.16 8.65
C SER A 170 -0.20 -26.36 9.73
N LEU A 171 0.99 -26.82 9.37
CA LEU A 171 2.08 -27.13 10.31
C LEU A 171 3.01 -25.94 10.59
N ARG A 172 2.79 -24.78 10.00
CA ARG A 172 3.71 -23.66 10.12
C ARG A 172 3.13 -22.54 10.96
N PHE A 173 3.92 -22.16 11.97
CA PHE A 173 3.59 -21.08 12.89
C PHE A 173 3.93 -19.70 12.30
N PHE A 174 2.91 -18.86 12.15
CA PHE A 174 3.11 -17.41 12.07
C PHE A 174 3.14 -16.81 13.46
N PRO A 175 3.83 -15.67 13.70
CA PRO A 175 3.84 -15.03 15.02
C PRO A 175 2.44 -14.73 15.56
N THR A 176 1.45 -14.52 14.69
CA THR A 176 0.04 -14.30 15.05
C THR A 176 -0.67 -15.57 15.51
N ASP A 177 -0.18 -16.76 15.16
CA ASP A 177 -0.82 -18.03 15.52
C ASP A 177 -0.72 -18.32 17.01
N ILE A 178 0.35 -17.83 17.67
CA ILE A 178 0.51 -17.94 19.12
C ILE A 178 -0.70 -17.37 19.86
N PHE A 179 -1.25 -16.28 19.36
CA PHE A 179 -2.41 -15.61 19.94
C PHE A 179 -3.74 -16.33 19.62
N SER A 180 -3.79 -17.17 18.58
CA SER A 180 -5.01 -17.90 18.20
C SER A 180 -5.20 -19.20 19.01
N ILE A 181 -4.11 -19.81 19.51
CA ILE A 181 -4.15 -21.07 20.24
C ILE A 181 -5.08 -21.04 21.47
N PRO A 182 -5.06 -20.01 22.34
CA PRO A 182 -5.97 -19.94 23.49
C PRO A 182 -7.44 -19.96 23.08
N PHE A 183 -7.80 -19.26 22.01
CA PHE A 183 -9.17 -19.20 21.50
C PHE A 183 -9.62 -20.53 20.89
N GLN A 184 -8.73 -21.26 20.24
CA GLN A 184 -9.00 -22.62 19.75
C GLN A 184 -9.27 -23.59 20.93
N LYS A 185 -8.50 -23.51 22.02
CA LYS A 185 -8.72 -24.30 23.22
C LYS A 185 -10.07 -24.00 23.89
N LEU A 186 -10.55 -22.77 23.80
CA LEU A 186 -11.89 -22.36 24.28
C LEU A 186 -13.05 -22.79 23.35
N LYS A 187 -12.77 -23.62 22.33
CA LYS A 187 -13.76 -24.13 21.35
C LYS A 187 -14.45 -23.04 20.54
N PHE A 188 -13.86 -21.86 20.38
CA PHE A 188 -14.30 -20.89 19.38
C PHE A 188 -14.14 -21.51 17.99
N GLY A 189 -15.07 -21.19 17.07
CA GLY A 189 -14.93 -21.60 15.68
C GLY A 189 -13.61 -21.12 15.10
N MET A 190 -13.02 -21.89 14.17
CA MET A 190 -11.67 -21.65 13.64
C MET A 190 -11.48 -20.21 13.12
N PHE A 191 -12.48 -19.68 12.42
CA PHE A 191 -12.47 -18.30 11.93
C PHE A 191 -12.37 -17.26 13.06
N LEU A 192 -13.18 -17.38 14.11
CA LEU A 192 -13.15 -16.46 15.25
C LEU A 192 -11.85 -16.57 16.04
N SER A 193 -11.28 -17.76 16.13
CA SER A 193 -10.00 -17.99 16.79
C SER A 193 -8.83 -17.27 16.10
N TYR A 194 -8.91 -17.06 14.79
CA TYR A 194 -7.93 -16.25 14.05
C TYR A 194 -8.31 -14.76 14.08
N LEU A 195 -9.59 -14.41 14.02
CA LEU A 195 -10.07 -13.06 13.92
C LEU A 195 -9.85 -12.24 15.21
N LEU A 196 -10.32 -12.77 16.36
CA LEU A 196 -10.35 -12.01 17.61
C LEU A 196 -8.98 -11.50 18.07
N PRO A 197 -7.93 -12.35 18.17
CA PRO A 197 -6.62 -11.88 18.61
C PRO A 197 -5.95 -10.95 17.59
N ARG A 198 -6.34 -11.03 16.33
CA ARG A 198 -5.76 -10.22 15.25
C ARG A 198 -6.27 -8.77 15.26
N ILE A 199 -7.48 -8.52 15.77
CA ILE A 199 -8.07 -7.17 15.78
C ILE A 199 -7.16 -6.15 16.48
N PRO A 200 -6.78 -6.30 17.77
CA PRO A 200 -5.97 -5.29 18.46
C PRO A 200 -4.61 -5.09 17.82
N ILE A 201 -3.98 -6.17 17.35
CA ILE A 201 -2.67 -6.13 16.69
C ILE A 201 -2.76 -5.34 15.39
N THR A 202 -3.77 -5.64 14.57
CA THR A 202 -3.95 -4.99 13.27
C THR A 202 -4.35 -3.52 13.42
N VAL A 203 -5.22 -3.18 14.38
CA VAL A 203 -5.60 -1.78 14.64
C VAL A 203 -4.37 -0.95 15.02
N LEU A 204 -3.52 -1.46 15.92
CA LEU A 204 -2.29 -0.79 16.32
C LEU A 204 -1.34 -0.64 15.11
N ASP A 205 -1.14 -1.70 14.35
CA ASP A 205 -0.31 -1.70 13.16
C ASP A 205 -0.82 -0.70 12.10
N ARG A 206 -2.12 -0.69 11.81
CA ARG A 206 -2.72 0.27 10.86
C ARG A 206 -2.64 1.71 11.36
N LEU A 207 -2.78 1.94 12.64
CA LEU A 207 -2.60 3.26 13.23
C LEU A 207 -1.19 3.78 12.97
N ILE A 208 -0.17 3.00 13.30
CA ILE A 208 1.23 3.37 13.03
C ILE A 208 1.47 3.56 11.54
N CYS A 209 1.06 2.61 10.70
CA CYS A 209 1.29 2.66 9.25
C CYS A 209 0.58 3.84 8.58
N THR A 210 -0.66 4.13 8.96
CA THR A 210 -1.44 5.21 8.33
C THR A 210 -0.91 6.59 8.72
N PHE A 211 -0.63 6.82 10.00
CA PHE A 211 -0.11 8.11 10.45
C PHE A 211 1.32 8.35 9.97
N SER A 212 2.20 7.34 10.03
CA SER A 212 3.56 7.43 9.50
C SER A 212 3.56 7.62 7.99
N GLY A 213 2.73 6.87 7.25
CA GLY A 213 2.60 7.00 5.80
C GLY A 213 2.07 8.37 5.38
N PHE A 214 1.09 8.92 6.10
CA PHE A 214 0.63 10.29 5.90
C PHE A 214 1.71 11.31 6.21
N GLY A 215 2.47 11.12 7.28
CA GLY A 215 3.62 11.97 7.64
C GLY A 215 4.67 12.00 6.52
N LEU A 216 5.05 10.84 5.98
CA LEU A 216 5.96 10.72 4.85
C LEU A 216 5.43 11.43 3.60
N TYR A 217 4.15 11.22 3.27
CA TYR A 217 3.50 11.94 2.17
C TYR A 217 3.65 13.46 2.33
N ARG A 218 3.38 14.01 3.50
CA ARG A 218 3.50 15.45 3.78
C ARG A 218 4.93 15.96 3.68
N LEU A 219 5.91 15.16 4.09
CA LEU A 219 7.34 15.50 3.95
C LEU A 219 7.75 15.56 2.48
N VAL A 220 7.36 14.56 1.68
CA VAL A 220 7.65 14.51 0.24
C VAL A 220 6.97 15.66 -0.50
N GLU A 221 5.68 15.92 -0.20
CA GLU A 221 4.90 17.00 -0.82
C GLU A 221 5.58 18.37 -0.59
N ARG A 222 6.03 18.65 0.65
CA ARG A 222 6.75 19.91 0.97
C ARG A 222 8.06 20.05 0.19
N ARG A 223 8.81 18.95 0.00
CA ARG A 223 10.11 18.98 -0.71
C ARG A 223 9.98 19.17 -2.21
N ILE A 224 8.90 18.69 -2.81
CA ILE A 224 8.66 18.79 -4.26
C ILE A 224 8.01 20.13 -4.62
N SER A 225 7.32 20.78 -3.67
CA SER A 225 6.65 22.07 -3.87
C SER A 225 7.56 23.28 -3.60
N CYS A 226 8.78 23.07 -3.07
CA CYS A 226 9.84 24.06 -2.98
C CYS A 226 10.77 23.98 -4.20
#